data_0beffdb9328b38229d46cc17dcb817dc
#
_entry.id   0beffdb9328b38229d46cc17dcb817dc
#
_cell.length_a   1.000
_cell.length_b   1.000
_cell.length_c   1.000
_cell.angle_alpha   90.00
_cell.angle_beta   90.00
_cell.angle_gamma   90.00
#
_symmetry.space_group_name_H-M   'P 1'
#
loop_
_entity.id
_entity.type
_entity.pdbx_description
1 polymer ?
#
loop_
_entity_poly.entity_id
_entity_poly.type
_entity_poly.pdbx_seq_one_letter_code
_entity_poly.pdbx_strand_id
1 'polypeptide(L)'
;RDVAKKGLKRIMTLGGAYGTRNYTVKDLRDQKGVKVLVETVPFTPEEAAAAEEAGVDTMKVRFDPSNPEPAIAMRSAAPNTFMAFSVPLVAAASETEAVRLAYKAMVVGADAIMCQWSPRFISAATEAGVPVQGHAGLVPRRSTWTGGLKAVGMTVEEALWVFQKIKEFESAGAYAVEVEVIPEELLAAISKRTTLLTSSIGAGSGGDMQFLFAEDILGNNPPP
;
A
#
# COMPACT_ATOMS: atom_id res chain seq x y z
N ARG A 1 8.38 27.52 6.19
CA ARG A 1 8.27 27.24 4.74
C ARG A 1 6.89 26.70 4.51
N ASP A 2 6.03 27.48 3.84
CA ASP A 2 4.75 26.98 3.34
C ASP A 2 5.04 25.80 2.40
N VAL A 3 4.94 24.57 2.95
CA VAL A 3 4.77 23.37 2.12
C VAL A 3 3.42 23.59 1.45
N ALA A 4 3.46 24.00 0.21
CA ALA A 4 2.33 24.45 -0.55
C ALA A 4 1.14 23.50 -0.31
N LYS A 5 -0.02 24.04 0.05
CA LYS A 5 -1.34 23.44 -0.11
C LYS A 5 -1.56 23.22 -1.62
N LYS A 6 -0.76 22.36 -2.23
CA LYS A 6 -0.84 21.99 -3.62
C LYS A 6 -2.15 21.24 -3.80
N GLY A 7 -3.16 22.00 -4.28
CA GLY A 7 -4.26 21.44 -5.03
C GLY A 7 -4.97 20.25 -4.40
N LEU A 8 -5.40 20.36 -3.10
CA LEU A 8 -6.27 19.34 -2.51
C LEU A 8 -7.48 19.13 -3.41
N LYS A 9 -7.80 17.90 -3.71
CA LYS A 9 -8.91 17.51 -4.56
C LYS A 9 -10.11 17.13 -3.73
N ARG A 10 -11.24 17.75 -4.01
CA ARG A 10 -12.51 17.33 -3.40
C ARG A 10 -12.91 15.99 -3.98
N ILE A 11 -13.16 15.03 -3.11
CA ILE A 11 -13.62 13.69 -3.44
C ILE A 11 -14.88 13.31 -2.67
N MET A 12 -15.57 12.29 -3.18
CA MET A 12 -16.47 11.47 -2.38
C MET A 12 -15.81 10.12 -2.22
N THR A 13 -15.60 9.65 -1.00
CA THR A 13 -15.05 8.31 -0.73
C THR A 13 -16.02 7.23 -1.19
N LEU A 14 -15.54 6.01 -1.40
CA LEU A 14 -16.41 4.87 -1.72
C LEU A 14 -17.45 4.63 -0.61
N GLY A 15 -17.12 4.97 0.64
CA GLY A 15 -18.06 4.94 1.77
C GLY A 15 -19.10 6.06 1.79
N GLY A 16 -19.06 7.00 0.82
CA GLY A 16 -20.05 8.07 0.66
C GLY A 16 -19.74 9.38 1.40
N ALA A 17 -18.63 9.47 2.13
CA ALA A 17 -18.22 10.70 2.81
C ALA A 17 -17.51 11.67 1.86
N TYR A 18 -17.82 12.96 1.98
CA TYR A 18 -17.06 14.02 1.31
C TYR A 18 -15.76 14.33 2.06
N GLY A 19 -14.70 14.61 1.32
CA GLY A 19 -13.41 15.01 1.88
C GLY A 19 -12.50 15.63 0.82
N THR A 20 -11.29 15.94 1.23
CA THR A 20 -10.21 16.41 0.36
C THR A 20 -9.03 15.45 0.44
N ARG A 21 -8.28 15.30 -0.67
CA ARG A 21 -7.08 14.46 -0.73
C ARG A 21 -5.98 15.15 -1.53
N ASN A 22 -4.74 14.90 -1.11
CA ASN A 22 -3.54 15.30 -1.84
C ASN A 22 -3.42 14.55 -3.18
N TYR A 23 -3.75 13.26 -3.19
CA TYR A 23 -3.77 12.39 -4.37
C TYR A 23 -5.07 11.59 -4.46
N THR A 24 -5.47 11.29 -5.71
CA THR A 24 -6.39 10.20 -6.04
C THR A 24 -5.60 9.05 -6.64
N VAL A 25 -6.22 7.88 -6.84
CA VAL A 25 -5.57 6.76 -7.55
C VAL A 25 -5.09 7.17 -8.95
N LYS A 26 -5.88 8.00 -9.65
CA LYS A 26 -5.47 8.54 -10.95
C LYS A 26 -4.20 9.36 -10.83
N ASP A 27 -4.15 10.28 -9.87
CA ASP A 27 -2.97 11.13 -9.67
C ASP A 27 -1.72 10.34 -9.32
N LEU A 28 -1.87 9.32 -8.46
CA LEU A 28 -0.76 8.43 -8.12
C LEU A 28 -0.22 7.73 -9.36
N ARG A 29 -1.12 7.16 -10.19
CA ARG A 29 -0.73 6.52 -11.45
C ARG A 29 -0.03 7.47 -12.43
N ASP A 30 -0.46 8.73 -12.49
CA ASP A 30 0.16 9.76 -13.33
C ASP A 30 1.59 10.12 -12.86
N GLN A 31 1.99 9.76 -11.63
CA GLN A 31 3.36 9.95 -11.12
C GLN A 31 4.33 8.85 -11.53
N LYS A 32 3.83 7.73 -12.06
CA LYS A 32 4.70 6.61 -12.47
C LYS A 32 5.76 7.05 -13.49
N GLY A 33 7.03 6.88 -13.11
CA GLY A 33 8.16 7.32 -13.93
C GLY A 33 8.40 8.83 -13.97
N VAL A 34 7.60 9.64 -13.25
CA VAL A 34 7.72 11.11 -13.20
C VAL A 34 8.32 11.56 -11.86
N LYS A 35 7.82 11.01 -10.75
CA LYS A 35 8.23 11.35 -9.39
C LYS A 35 8.29 10.09 -8.56
N VAL A 36 9.32 9.95 -7.74
CA VAL A 36 9.34 8.94 -6.67
C VAL A 36 8.48 9.45 -5.52
N LEU A 37 7.48 8.66 -5.15
CA LEU A 37 6.57 8.96 -4.05
C LEU A 37 7.12 8.45 -2.72
N VAL A 38 6.72 9.07 -1.62
CA VAL A 38 7.06 8.65 -0.25
C VAL A 38 5.83 8.05 0.40
N GLU A 39 5.98 6.84 0.92
CA GLU A 39 4.96 6.09 1.65
C GLU A 39 5.44 5.75 3.05
N THR A 40 4.58 5.86 4.06
CA THR A 40 4.91 5.46 5.45
C THR A 40 3.75 4.75 6.14
N VAL A 41 4.07 4.05 7.23
CA VAL A 41 3.08 3.50 8.19
C VAL A 41 3.26 4.23 9.51
N PRO A 42 2.36 5.17 9.85
CA PRO A 42 2.30 5.71 11.20
C PRO A 42 1.69 4.70 12.18
N PHE A 43 2.12 4.74 13.44
CA PHE A 43 1.60 3.90 14.51
C PHE A 43 0.70 4.66 15.48
N THR A 44 0.78 6.00 15.47
CA THR A 44 -0.05 6.88 16.30
C THR A 44 -0.70 7.98 15.46
N PRO A 45 -1.82 8.56 15.92
CA PRO A 45 -2.42 9.72 15.27
C PRO A 45 -1.47 10.92 15.17
N GLU A 46 -0.58 11.11 16.14
CA GLU A 46 0.42 12.18 16.14
C GLU A 46 1.45 11.96 15.02
N GLU A 47 1.89 10.73 14.80
CA GLU A 47 2.79 10.39 13.68
C GLU A 47 2.09 10.58 12.33
N ALA A 48 0.80 10.24 12.23
CA ALA A 48 0.02 10.47 11.02
C ALA A 48 -0.11 11.97 10.71
N ALA A 49 -0.40 12.79 11.73
CA ALA A 49 -0.49 14.25 11.59
C ALA A 49 0.87 14.84 11.16
N ALA A 50 1.95 14.42 11.80
CA ALA A 50 3.31 14.88 11.48
C ALA A 50 3.72 14.48 10.05
N ALA A 51 3.38 13.26 9.60
CA ALA A 51 3.64 12.80 8.24
C ALA A 51 2.85 13.61 7.19
N GLU A 52 1.56 13.95 7.47
CA GLU A 52 0.77 14.84 6.61
C GLU A 52 1.40 16.24 6.54
N GLU A 53 1.80 16.82 7.68
CA GLU A 53 2.46 18.13 7.74
C GLU A 53 3.80 18.12 7.00
N ALA A 54 4.56 17.04 7.10
CA ALA A 54 5.83 16.86 6.38
C ALA A 54 5.64 16.67 4.86
N GLY A 55 4.42 16.42 4.39
CA GLY A 55 4.11 16.25 2.98
C GLY A 55 4.38 14.85 2.45
N VAL A 56 4.28 13.81 3.29
CA VAL A 56 4.30 12.41 2.85
C VAL A 56 3.19 12.18 1.84
N ASP A 57 3.50 11.49 0.74
CA ASP A 57 2.58 11.36 -0.38
C ASP A 57 1.42 10.39 -0.07
N THR A 58 1.71 9.25 0.57
CA THR A 58 0.72 8.22 0.93
C THR A 58 1.03 7.59 2.29
N MET A 59 0.00 7.06 2.94
CA MET A 59 0.16 6.31 4.20
C MET A 59 -0.52 4.95 4.10
N LYS A 60 0.05 3.95 4.77
CA LYS A 60 -0.64 2.71 5.09
C LYS A 60 -1.08 2.76 6.54
N VAL A 61 -2.28 2.30 6.81
CA VAL A 61 -2.85 2.25 8.16
C VAL A 61 -3.29 0.84 8.48
N ARG A 62 -2.87 0.30 9.61
CA ARG A 62 -3.34 -1.01 10.06
C ARG A 62 -4.84 -0.95 10.32
N PHE A 63 -5.57 -1.92 9.80
CA PHE A 63 -7.01 -2.00 9.96
C PHE A 63 -7.42 -3.32 10.63
N ASP A 64 -8.08 -3.18 11.78
CA ASP A 64 -8.74 -4.28 12.45
C ASP A 64 -10.26 -4.13 12.30
N PRO A 65 -10.94 -5.02 11.57
CA PRO A 65 -12.39 -4.93 11.36
C PRO A 65 -13.22 -5.15 12.64
N SER A 66 -12.63 -5.67 13.71
CA SER A 66 -13.25 -5.83 15.04
C SER A 66 -13.04 -4.62 15.94
N ASN A 67 -12.03 -3.80 15.66
CA ASN A 67 -11.71 -2.56 16.39
C ASN A 67 -11.25 -1.48 15.41
N PRO A 68 -12.15 -0.79 14.70
CA PRO A 68 -11.80 0.20 13.68
C PRO A 68 -11.30 1.54 14.24
N GLU A 69 -11.51 1.82 15.53
CA GLU A 69 -11.24 3.12 16.15
C GLU A 69 -9.80 3.63 15.93
N PRO A 70 -8.73 2.80 16.04
CA PRO A 70 -7.38 3.28 15.74
C PRO A 70 -7.22 3.79 14.30
N ALA A 71 -7.82 3.10 13.32
CA ALA A 71 -7.75 3.52 11.92
C ALA A 71 -8.56 4.81 11.67
N ILE A 72 -9.71 4.96 12.33
CA ILE A 72 -10.51 6.19 12.30
C ILE A 72 -9.73 7.37 12.90
N ALA A 73 -9.03 7.14 14.02
CA ALA A 73 -8.19 8.16 14.64
C ALA A 73 -7.03 8.61 13.72
N MET A 74 -6.36 7.65 13.03
CA MET A 74 -5.33 7.96 12.02
C MET A 74 -5.89 8.82 10.89
N ARG A 75 -7.04 8.43 10.32
CA ARG A 75 -7.70 9.20 9.26
C ARG A 75 -8.10 10.60 9.73
N SER A 76 -8.55 10.72 10.97
CA SER A 76 -8.93 12.04 11.56
C SER A 76 -7.72 12.93 11.75
N ALA A 77 -6.58 12.38 12.12
CA ALA A 77 -5.33 13.12 12.34
C ALA A 77 -4.66 13.58 11.04
N ALA A 78 -4.83 12.82 9.94
CA ALA A 78 -4.30 13.17 8.62
C ALA A 78 -5.42 13.10 7.56
N PRO A 79 -6.35 14.09 7.57
CA PRO A 79 -7.59 14.04 6.78
C PRO A 79 -7.36 14.15 5.27
N ASN A 80 -6.23 14.69 4.83
CA ASN A 80 -5.99 15.00 3.42
C ASN A 80 -5.01 14.05 2.72
N THR A 81 -4.27 13.24 3.46
CA THR A 81 -3.32 12.30 2.85
C THR A 81 -4.03 11.05 2.34
N PHE A 82 -3.63 10.58 1.15
CA PHE A 82 -4.11 9.31 0.61
C PHE A 82 -3.71 8.16 1.54
N MET A 83 -4.68 7.35 1.96
CA MET A 83 -4.46 6.23 2.88
C MET A 83 -4.95 4.90 2.33
N ALA A 84 -4.05 3.92 2.29
CA ALA A 84 -4.38 2.52 2.07
C ALA A 84 -4.50 1.79 3.42
N PHE A 85 -5.66 1.23 3.72
CA PHE A 85 -5.83 0.46 4.95
C PHE A 85 -5.39 -1.00 4.75
N SER A 86 -4.43 -1.44 5.56
CA SER A 86 -3.90 -2.80 5.53
C SER A 86 -4.86 -3.76 6.19
N VAL A 87 -5.52 -4.58 5.38
CA VAL A 87 -6.52 -5.57 5.85
C VAL A 87 -5.85 -6.89 6.25
N PRO A 88 -6.33 -7.57 7.32
CA PRO A 88 -5.74 -8.83 7.77
C PRO A 88 -5.90 -9.94 6.73
N LEU A 89 -4.81 -10.66 6.43
CA LEU A 89 -4.80 -11.75 5.44
C LEU A 89 -5.86 -12.82 5.73
N VAL A 90 -6.00 -13.21 7.00
CA VAL A 90 -6.85 -14.34 7.42
C VAL A 90 -8.28 -13.93 7.76
N ALA A 91 -8.64 -12.67 7.59
CA ALA A 91 -9.97 -12.18 7.90
C ALA A 91 -10.99 -12.40 6.75
N ALA A 92 -10.54 -12.93 5.62
CA ALA A 92 -11.38 -13.28 4.50
C ALA A 92 -11.01 -14.67 3.95
N ALA A 93 -11.96 -15.57 3.89
CA ALA A 93 -11.80 -16.94 3.38
C ALA A 93 -12.52 -17.14 2.02
N SER A 94 -13.20 -16.12 1.52
CA SER A 94 -13.90 -16.12 0.24
C SER A 94 -13.88 -14.75 -0.41
N GLU A 95 -14.19 -14.68 -1.71
CA GLU A 95 -14.31 -13.43 -2.46
C GLU A 95 -15.35 -12.49 -1.84
N THR A 96 -16.50 -13.03 -1.43
CA THR A 96 -17.55 -12.26 -0.78
C THR A 96 -17.08 -11.65 0.54
N GLU A 97 -16.35 -12.42 1.34
CA GLU A 97 -15.77 -11.91 2.60
C GLU A 97 -14.68 -10.87 2.34
N ALA A 98 -13.85 -11.07 1.31
CA ALA A 98 -12.84 -10.10 0.90
C ALA A 98 -13.47 -8.75 0.53
N VAL A 99 -14.53 -8.75 -0.29
CA VAL A 99 -15.28 -7.54 -0.65
C VAL A 99 -15.92 -6.89 0.57
N ARG A 100 -16.55 -7.66 1.45
CA ARG A 100 -17.17 -7.14 2.69
C ARG A 100 -16.12 -6.50 3.61
N LEU A 101 -14.95 -7.13 3.76
CA LEU A 101 -13.85 -6.59 4.56
C LEU A 101 -13.30 -5.31 3.97
N ALA A 102 -13.10 -5.28 2.64
CA ALA A 102 -12.68 -4.09 1.93
C ALA A 102 -13.67 -2.94 2.12
N TYR A 103 -14.97 -3.19 1.98
CA TYR A 103 -15.99 -2.17 2.21
C TYR A 103 -16.00 -1.64 3.64
N LYS A 104 -15.77 -2.49 4.66
CA LYS A 104 -15.62 -2.01 6.05
C LYS A 104 -14.48 -0.99 6.17
N ALA A 105 -13.34 -1.26 5.54
CA ALA A 105 -12.22 -0.32 5.53
C ALA A 105 -12.59 0.99 4.81
N MET A 106 -13.25 0.91 3.64
CA MET A 106 -13.66 2.09 2.88
C MET A 106 -14.67 2.98 3.63
N VAL A 107 -15.61 2.38 4.34
CA VAL A 107 -16.62 3.11 5.12
C VAL A 107 -16.01 3.92 6.26
N VAL A 108 -14.93 3.44 6.87
CA VAL A 108 -14.24 4.14 7.96
C VAL A 108 -13.12 5.08 7.49
N GLY A 109 -13.00 5.32 6.18
CA GLY A 109 -12.18 6.40 5.64
C GLY A 109 -10.94 6.00 4.85
N ALA A 110 -10.78 4.72 4.49
CA ALA A 110 -9.74 4.31 3.54
C ALA A 110 -10.00 4.90 2.15
N ASP A 111 -8.93 5.22 1.42
CA ASP A 111 -8.97 5.56 0.00
C ASP A 111 -8.66 4.33 -0.88
N ALA A 112 -7.99 3.34 -0.31
CA ALA A 112 -7.65 2.06 -0.89
C ALA A 112 -7.49 1.00 0.21
N ILE A 113 -7.34 -0.25 -0.17
CA ILE A 113 -6.84 -1.28 0.74
C ILE A 113 -5.47 -1.77 0.29
N MET A 114 -4.64 -2.19 1.25
CA MET A 114 -3.43 -2.97 1.05
C MET A 114 -3.69 -4.38 1.57
N CYS A 115 -3.34 -5.40 0.80
CA CYS A 115 -3.62 -6.79 1.18
C CYS A 115 -2.57 -7.76 0.66
N GLN A 116 -2.49 -8.91 1.35
CA GLN A 116 -1.65 -10.05 0.97
C GLN A 116 -2.47 -11.18 0.31
N TRP A 117 -3.59 -10.82 -0.30
CA TRP A 117 -4.53 -11.77 -0.89
C TRP A 117 -4.05 -12.35 -2.21
N SER A 118 -4.70 -13.43 -2.61
CA SER A 118 -4.53 -13.98 -3.95
C SER A 118 -5.10 -13.05 -5.02
N PRO A 119 -4.65 -13.14 -6.28
CA PRO A 119 -5.20 -12.36 -7.40
C PRO A 119 -6.72 -12.49 -7.52
N ARG A 120 -7.29 -13.63 -7.20
CA ARG A 120 -8.73 -13.88 -7.23
C ARG A 120 -9.51 -12.98 -6.27
N PHE A 121 -9.01 -12.81 -5.03
CA PHE A 121 -9.65 -11.93 -4.05
C PHE A 121 -9.44 -10.45 -4.39
N ILE A 122 -8.27 -10.12 -4.95
CA ILE A 122 -7.99 -8.78 -5.45
C ILE A 122 -8.97 -8.44 -6.58
N SER A 123 -9.17 -9.33 -7.56
CA SER A 123 -10.12 -9.12 -8.65
C SER A 123 -11.53 -8.86 -8.14
N ALA A 124 -12.01 -9.66 -7.19
CA ALA A 124 -13.33 -9.44 -6.59
C ALA A 124 -13.46 -8.06 -5.94
N ALA A 125 -12.44 -7.60 -5.21
CA ALA A 125 -12.44 -6.28 -4.57
C ALA A 125 -12.38 -5.15 -5.60
N THR A 126 -11.54 -5.27 -6.64
CA THR A 126 -11.41 -4.24 -7.70
C THR A 126 -12.66 -4.16 -8.58
N GLU A 127 -13.29 -5.28 -8.92
CA GLU A 127 -14.58 -5.32 -9.62
C GLU A 127 -15.70 -4.67 -8.80
N ALA A 128 -15.61 -4.76 -7.45
CA ALA A 128 -16.50 -4.06 -6.53
C ALA A 128 -16.17 -2.57 -6.35
N GLY A 129 -15.20 -2.03 -7.10
CA GLY A 129 -14.81 -0.61 -7.10
C GLY A 129 -13.79 -0.21 -6.03
N VAL A 130 -13.21 -1.16 -5.29
CA VAL A 130 -12.21 -0.86 -4.25
C VAL A 130 -10.82 -0.78 -4.88
N PRO A 131 -10.07 0.33 -4.73
CA PRO A 131 -8.68 0.36 -5.14
C PRO A 131 -7.83 -0.56 -4.24
N VAL A 132 -6.98 -1.39 -4.87
CA VAL A 132 -6.20 -2.40 -4.15
C VAL A 132 -4.72 -2.24 -4.44
N GLN A 133 -3.90 -2.25 -3.37
CA GLN A 133 -2.45 -2.46 -3.40
C GLN A 133 -2.17 -3.90 -2.98
N GLY A 134 -1.53 -4.68 -3.87
CA GLY A 134 -1.09 -6.05 -3.59
C GLY A 134 0.25 -6.09 -2.86
N HIS A 135 0.77 -7.30 -2.59
CA HIS A 135 2.05 -7.51 -1.94
C HIS A 135 2.81 -8.67 -2.60
N ALA A 136 4.05 -8.43 -3.02
CA ALA A 136 4.94 -9.38 -3.68
C ALA A 136 6.35 -9.35 -3.09
N GLY A 137 7.20 -10.30 -3.49
CA GLY A 137 8.51 -10.51 -2.91
C GLY A 137 8.42 -11.30 -1.62
N LEU A 138 9.12 -10.87 -0.57
CA LEU A 138 8.92 -11.41 0.77
C LEU A 138 7.56 -10.95 1.29
N VAL A 139 6.64 -11.88 1.44
CA VAL A 139 5.38 -11.66 2.14
C VAL A 139 5.51 -12.32 3.52
N PRO A 140 5.72 -11.55 4.62
CA PRO A 140 6.11 -12.12 5.92
C PRO A 140 5.19 -13.22 6.42
N ARG A 141 3.88 -13.07 6.26
CA ARG A 141 2.88 -14.08 6.65
C ARG A 141 2.91 -15.36 5.81
N ARG A 142 3.66 -15.36 4.70
CA ARG A 142 3.89 -16.51 3.82
C ARG A 142 5.33 -17.04 3.90
N SER A 143 6.12 -16.59 4.87
CA SER A 143 7.52 -16.95 5.02
C SER A 143 7.78 -18.45 5.17
N THR A 144 6.81 -19.22 5.67
CA THR A 144 6.90 -20.69 5.71
C THR A 144 6.98 -21.34 4.32
N TRP A 145 6.45 -20.68 3.30
CA TRP A 145 6.55 -21.14 1.90
C TRP A 145 7.90 -20.79 1.25
N THR A 146 8.53 -19.69 1.72
CA THR A 146 9.81 -19.21 1.16
C THR A 146 11.02 -19.69 1.94
N GLY A 147 10.83 -20.48 3.00
CA GLY A 147 11.91 -20.99 3.84
C GLY A 147 12.41 -20.01 4.88
N GLY A 148 11.53 -19.11 5.37
CA GLY A 148 11.81 -18.13 6.42
C GLY A 148 11.74 -16.68 5.93
N LEU A 149 12.07 -15.75 6.83
CA LEU A 149 12.17 -14.32 6.52
C LEU A 149 13.53 -14.06 5.86
N LYS A 150 13.55 -14.07 4.55
CA LYS A 150 14.77 -13.88 3.74
C LYS A 150 14.44 -13.17 2.43
N ALA A 151 15.47 -12.65 1.76
CA ALA A 151 15.33 -12.09 0.41
C ALA A 151 14.76 -13.12 -0.56
N VAL A 152 13.89 -12.68 -1.45
CA VAL A 152 13.22 -13.44 -2.50
C VAL A 152 13.65 -12.90 -3.87
N GLY A 153 13.66 -13.72 -4.91
CA GLY A 153 14.07 -13.27 -6.24
C GLY A 153 15.58 -13.32 -6.47
N MET A 154 16.30 -14.10 -5.65
CA MET A 154 17.77 -14.26 -5.73
C MET A 154 18.22 -15.17 -6.88
N THR A 155 17.32 -15.99 -7.40
CA THR A 155 17.57 -16.82 -8.59
C THR A 155 16.68 -16.38 -9.74
N VAL A 156 17.03 -16.77 -10.96
CA VAL A 156 16.22 -16.45 -12.16
C VAL A 156 14.81 -17.01 -12.02
N GLU A 157 14.65 -18.20 -11.48
CA GLU A 157 13.36 -18.85 -11.27
C GLU A 157 12.51 -18.05 -10.26
N GLU A 158 13.07 -17.67 -9.11
CA GLU A 158 12.40 -16.83 -8.12
C GLU A 158 12.04 -15.45 -8.68
N ALA A 159 12.96 -14.84 -9.46
CA ALA A 159 12.73 -13.53 -10.08
C ALA A 159 11.55 -13.58 -11.07
N LEU A 160 11.48 -14.60 -11.89
CA LEU A 160 10.37 -14.84 -12.83
C LEU A 160 9.06 -15.07 -12.07
N TRP A 161 9.10 -15.81 -10.96
CA TRP A 161 7.93 -16.03 -10.11
C TRP A 161 7.42 -14.73 -9.52
N VAL A 162 8.30 -13.87 -8.97
CA VAL A 162 7.93 -12.54 -8.45
C VAL A 162 7.30 -11.68 -9.54
N PHE A 163 7.92 -11.63 -10.72
CA PHE A 163 7.40 -10.88 -11.86
C PHE A 163 6.01 -11.38 -12.29
N GLN A 164 5.84 -12.70 -12.44
CA GLN A 164 4.56 -13.29 -12.80
C GLN A 164 3.47 -12.95 -11.78
N LYS A 165 3.81 -12.99 -10.48
CA LYS A 165 2.86 -12.63 -9.42
C LYS A 165 2.40 -11.18 -9.52
N ILE A 166 3.30 -10.25 -9.83
CA ILE A 166 2.98 -8.84 -10.05
C ILE A 166 2.07 -8.67 -11.27
N LYS A 167 2.33 -9.41 -12.37
CA LYS A 167 1.47 -9.40 -13.55
C LYS A 167 0.07 -9.98 -13.28
N GLU A 168 -0.05 -10.95 -12.40
CA GLU A 168 -1.36 -11.46 -11.94
C GLU A 168 -2.13 -10.39 -11.16
N PHE A 169 -1.47 -9.61 -10.30
CA PHE A 169 -2.09 -8.49 -9.59
C PHE A 169 -2.51 -7.37 -10.53
N GLU A 170 -1.67 -7.07 -11.54
CA GLU A 170 -2.02 -6.11 -12.59
C GLU A 170 -3.28 -6.55 -13.34
N SER A 171 -3.34 -7.81 -13.74
CA SER A 171 -4.51 -8.40 -14.41
C SER A 171 -5.77 -8.43 -13.51
N ALA A 172 -5.58 -8.54 -12.19
CA ALA A 172 -6.65 -8.47 -11.19
C ALA A 172 -7.14 -7.03 -10.92
N GLY A 173 -6.57 -6.01 -11.58
CA GLY A 173 -7.03 -4.62 -11.50
C GLY A 173 -6.42 -3.82 -10.34
N ALA A 174 -5.41 -4.31 -9.64
CA ALA A 174 -4.70 -3.55 -8.62
C ALA A 174 -4.16 -2.22 -9.19
N TYR A 175 -4.00 -1.19 -8.37
CA TYR A 175 -3.36 0.06 -8.80
C TYR A 175 -1.87 0.10 -8.43
N ALA A 176 -1.48 -0.65 -7.41
CA ALA A 176 -0.12 -0.67 -6.86
C ALA A 176 0.22 -2.06 -6.30
N VAL A 177 1.49 -2.28 -6.07
CA VAL A 177 2.02 -3.46 -5.40
C VAL A 177 3.17 -3.06 -4.47
N GLU A 178 3.10 -3.48 -3.21
CA GLU A 178 4.24 -3.47 -2.30
C GLU A 178 5.20 -4.57 -2.72
N VAL A 179 6.48 -4.23 -2.86
CA VAL A 179 7.54 -5.17 -3.24
C VAL A 179 8.58 -5.16 -2.13
N GLU A 180 8.63 -6.27 -1.38
CA GLU A 180 9.42 -6.38 -0.17
C GLU A 180 10.62 -7.31 -0.37
N VAL A 181 11.80 -6.84 0.02
CA VAL A 181 13.06 -7.60 0.14
C VAL A 181 13.36 -8.46 -1.10
N ILE A 182 13.52 -7.81 -2.24
CA ILE A 182 14.03 -8.40 -3.48
C ILE A 182 15.27 -7.61 -3.95
N PRO A 183 16.12 -8.16 -4.85
CA PRO A 183 17.23 -7.41 -5.43
C PRO A 183 16.79 -6.12 -6.12
N GLU A 184 17.57 -5.05 -5.95
CA GLU A 184 17.26 -3.72 -6.50
C GLU A 184 17.14 -3.73 -8.02
N GLU A 185 18.03 -4.46 -8.71
CA GLU A 185 18.02 -4.58 -10.18
C GLU A 185 16.74 -5.30 -10.66
N LEU A 186 16.24 -6.27 -9.88
CA LEU A 186 15.00 -6.96 -10.17
C LEU A 186 13.81 -6.00 -10.04
N LEU A 187 13.74 -5.23 -8.93
CA LEU A 187 12.70 -4.22 -8.77
C LEU A 187 12.70 -3.21 -9.91
N ALA A 188 13.86 -2.66 -10.25
CA ALA A 188 14.00 -1.69 -11.34
C ALA A 188 13.56 -2.26 -12.70
N ALA A 189 13.85 -3.54 -12.95
CA ALA A 189 13.42 -4.24 -14.17
C ALA A 189 11.89 -4.48 -14.19
N ILE A 190 11.30 -4.85 -13.05
CA ILE A 190 9.86 -5.07 -12.88
C ILE A 190 9.09 -3.76 -13.03
N SER A 191 9.52 -2.70 -12.34
CA SER A 191 8.86 -1.40 -12.34
C SER A 191 8.65 -0.84 -13.75
N LYS A 192 9.61 -1.07 -14.64
CA LYS A 192 9.54 -0.68 -16.07
C LYS A 192 8.59 -1.55 -16.90
N ARG A 193 8.15 -2.70 -16.41
CA ARG A 193 7.38 -3.72 -17.17
C ARG A 193 5.97 -3.95 -16.62
N THR A 194 5.58 -3.20 -15.62
CA THR A 194 4.22 -3.21 -15.07
C THR A 194 3.60 -1.83 -15.08
N THR A 195 2.30 -1.75 -15.21
CA THR A 195 1.54 -0.50 -15.05
C THR A 195 1.22 -0.20 -13.58
N LEU A 196 1.44 -1.16 -12.67
CA LEU A 196 1.29 -0.96 -11.24
C LEU A 196 2.34 0.01 -10.72
N LEU A 197 1.96 0.85 -9.76
CA LEU A 197 2.94 1.55 -8.92
C LEU A 197 3.64 0.53 -8.03
N THR A 198 4.96 0.51 -8.06
CA THR A 198 5.77 -0.38 -7.22
C THR A 198 6.23 0.37 -5.97
N SER A 199 5.78 -0.09 -4.80
CA SER A 199 6.17 0.46 -3.49
C SER A 199 7.28 -0.40 -2.91
N SER A 200 8.49 0.16 -2.81
CA SER A 200 9.71 -0.54 -2.41
C SER A 200 9.90 -0.50 -0.90
N ILE A 201 10.03 -1.67 -0.29
CA ILE A 201 10.55 -1.81 1.07
C ILE A 201 11.67 -2.85 1.11
N GLY A 202 12.89 -2.44 1.48
CA GLY A 202 14.05 -3.32 1.44
C GLY A 202 14.38 -3.88 0.04
N ALA A 203 13.99 -3.18 -1.03
CA ALA A 203 14.16 -3.61 -2.41
C ALA A 203 14.88 -2.55 -3.28
N GLY A 204 15.55 -1.59 -2.65
CA GLY A 204 16.31 -0.53 -3.33
C GLY A 204 15.45 0.60 -3.88
N SER A 205 16.07 1.46 -4.68
CA SER A 205 15.50 2.74 -5.15
C SER A 205 14.74 2.64 -6.49
N GLY A 206 14.69 1.45 -7.10
CA GLY A 206 14.14 1.25 -8.44
C GLY A 206 12.61 1.25 -8.56
N GLY A 207 11.88 1.45 -7.45
CA GLY A 207 10.43 1.51 -7.41
C GLY A 207 9.87 2.90 -7.65
N ASP A 208 8.55 2.99 -7.84
CA ASP A 208 7.82 4.26 -8.00
C ASP A 208 7.56 4.95 -6.66
N MET A 209 7.59 4.19 -5.56
CA MET A 209 7.38 4.66 -4.20
C MET A 209 8.49 4.10 -3.30
N GLN A 210 8.98 4.91 -2.35
CA GLN A 210 9.85 4.48 -1.27
C GLN A 210 9.03 4.38 0.00
N PHE A 211 9.07 3.20 0.62
CA PHE A 211 8.26 2.87 1.79
C PHE A 211 9.16 2.54 2.99
N LEU A 212 8.92 3.21 4.10
CA LEU A 212 9.50 2.92 5.42
C LEU A 212 8.43 3.05 6.50
N PHE A 213 8.55 2.25 7.55
CA PHE A 213 7.74 2.42 8.76
C PHE A 213 8.15 3.71 9.49
N ALA A 214 7.20 4.38 10.15
CA ALA A 214 7.50 5.58 10.92
C ALA A 214 8.54 5.32 12.02
N GLU A 215 8.51 4.16 12.66
CA GLU A 215 9.49 3.77 13.69
C GLU A 215 10.93 3.69 13.15
N ASP A 216 11.12 3.29 11.86
CA ASP A 216 12.43 3.29 11.22
C ASP A 216 12.90 4.73 10.91
N ILE A 217 11.98 5.57 10.42
CA ILE A 217 12.27 6.97 10.09
C ILE A 217 12.62 7.76 11.35
N LEU A 218 11.93 7.50 12.46
CA LEU A 218 12.10 8.18 13.73
C LEU A 218 13.23 7.60 14.60
N GLY A 219 13.81 6.47 14.18
CA GLY A 219 14.87 5.79 14.94
C GLY A 219 14.39 5.14 16.23
N ASN A 220 13.12 4.73 16.28
CA ASN A 220 12.53 4.08 17.46
C ASN A 220 12.87 2.58 17.55
N ASN A 221 13.36 1.99 16.46
CA ASN A 221 13.84 0.61 16.48
C ASN A 221 15.24 0.54 17.09
N PRO A 222 15.54 -0.50 17.92
CA PRO A 222 16.89 -0.72 18.38
C PRO A 222 17.81 -0.98 17.17
N PRO A 223 19.09 -0.56 17.25
CA PRO A 223 20.04 -0.90 16.19
C PRO A 223 20.16 -2.42 16.06
N PRO A 224 20.40 -2.93 14.84
CA PRO A 224 20.51 -4.36 14.56
C PRO A 224 21.70 -5.00 15.27
#